data_4970a503ac96232d638d4a7c59edb9b3
#
_entry.id   4970a503ac96232d638d4a7c59edb9b3
#
_cell.length_a   1.000
_cell.length_b   1.000
_cell.length_c   1.000
_cell.angle_alpha   90.00
_cell.angle_beta   90.00
_cell.angle_gamma   90.00
#
_symmetry.space_group_name_H-M   'P 1'
#
loop_
_entity.id
_entity.type
_entity.pdbx_description
1 polymer ?
#
loop_
_entity_poly.entity_id
_entity_poly.type
_entity_poly.pdbx_seq_one_letter_code
_entity_poly.pdbx_strand_id
1 'polypeptide(L)'
;APDMKYSIEYKPFEPRNFSMVDSTGMTLLLIKEIDRPNVGCTLDFCHMLMKRDSPAYGLALAASMGKLYGLHMNDGYSQMDSGMIFGSVNIAHAAEFIYYLKKYNYQGVVFFDTFPIRENAKLETQANINSFEKISKIIEIFTFLC
;
A
#
# COMPACT_ATOMS: atom_id res chain seq x y z
N ALA A 1 8.08 16.09 -18.16
CA ALA A 1 9.45 15.62 -18.12
C ALA A 1 9.44 14.10 -18.37
N PRO A 2 10.00 13.61 -19.50
CA PRO A 2 9.92 12.20 -19.86
C PRO A 2 10.70 11.31 -18.89
N ASP A 3 11.73 11.85 -18.24
CA ASP A 3 12.59 11.11 -17.32
C ASP A 3 12.05 11.05 -15.88
N MET A 4 10.97 11.77 -15.60
CA MET A 4 10.33 11.80 -14.29
C MET A 4 9.20 10.78 -14.24
N LYS A 5 9.16 9.95 -13.20
CA LYS A 5 8.02 9.08 -12.90
C LYS A 5 6.98 9.85 -12.10
N TYR A 6 5.72 9.66 -12.48
CA TYR A 6 4.56 10.21 -11.78
C TYR A 6 3.77 9.07 -11.19
N SER A 7 3.34 9.23 -9.95
CA SER A 7 2.57 8.21 -9.25
C SER A 7 1.26 8.79 -8.75
N ILE A 8 0.16 8.14 -9.07
CA ILE A 8 -1.17 8.49 -8.59
C ILE A 8 -1.41 7.68 -7.31
N GLU A 9 -1.63 8.37 -6.20
CA GLU A 9 -2.15 7.79 -4.99
C GLU A 9 -3.62 8.16 -4.86
N TYR A 10 -4.49 7.18 -4.79
CA TYR A 10 -5.91 7.41 -4.57
C TYR A 10 -6.27 7.34 -3.10
N LYS A 11 -7.29 8.09 -2.72
CA LYS A 11 -7.95 7.99 -1.43
C LYS A 11 -9.46 7.98 -1.66
N PRO A 12 -10.21 6.96 -1.20
CA PRO A 12 -11.61 6.78 -1.56
C PRO A 12 -12.51 7.89 -1.02
N PHE A 13 -12.20 8.38 0.17
CA PHE A 13 -12.86 9.51 0.82
C PHE A 13 -11.89 10.14 1.83
N GLU A 14 -12.25 11.25 2.47
CA GLU A 14 -11.43 12.09 3.34
C GLU A 14 -10.45 13.02 2.61
N PRO A 15 -10.47 14.26 2.98
CA PRO A 15 -11.45 14.91 3.87
C PRO A 15 -12.80 15.12 3.19
N ARG A 16 -12.99 14.64 1.99
CA ARG A 16 -14.25 14.72 1.22
C ARG A 16 -15.02 13.40 1.35
N ASN A 17 -16.32 13.43 1.07
CA ASN A 17 -17.17 12.25 1.21
C ASN A 17 -16.86 11.15 0.19
N PHE A 18 -16.33 11.52 -0.98
CA PHE A 18 -15.92 10.60 -2.04
C PHE A 18 -14.92 11.24 -3.00
N SER A 19 -14.19 10.40 -3.70
CA SER A 19 -13.25 10.76 -4.75
C SER A 19 -13.69 10.22 -6.09
N MET A 20 -13.30 10.89 -7.17
CA MET A 20 -13.53 10.39 -8.54
C MET A 20 -12.63 9.19 -8.85
N VAL A 21 -11.39 9.22 -8.35
CA VAL A 21 -10.44 8.10 -8.43
C VAL A 21 -10.35 7.53 -7.03
N ASP A 22 -11.09 6.47 -6.77
CA ASP A 22 -11.41 5.99 -5.43
C ASP A 22 -10.97 4.54 -5.14
N SER A 23 -10.33 3.90 -6.09
CA SER A 23 -9.94 2.49 -6.00
C SER A 23 -8.72 2.17 -6.88
N THR A 24 -8.07 1.06 -6.61
CA THR A 24 -6.98 0.55 -7.46
C THR A 24 -7.43 0.37 -8.92
N GLY A 25 -8.62 -0.21 -9.13
CA GLY A 25 -9.15 -0.44 -10.47
C GLY A 25 -9.38 0.86 -11.24
N MET A 26 -9.98 1.88 -10.61
CA MET A 26 -10.20 3.18 -11.23
C MET A 26 -8.88 3.91 -11.52
N THR A 27 -7.91 3.81 -10.61
CA THR A 27 -6.57 4.36 -10.81
C THR A 27 -5.88 3.75 -12.02
N LEU A 28 -5.92 2.42 -12.15
CA LEU A 28 -5.31 1.72 -13.28
C LEU A 28 -6.02 2.01 -14.59
N LEU A 29 -7.35 2.16 -14.58
CA LEU A 29 -8.10 2.61 -15.76
C LEU A 29 -7.64 4.01 -16.18
N LEU A 30 -7.55 4.95 -15.24
CA LEU A 30 -7.06 6.31 -15.52
C LEU A 30 -5.63 6.30 -16.09
N ILE A 31 -4.73 5.49 -15.51
CA ILE A 31 -3.35 5.34 -16.00
C ILE A 31 -3.33 4.81 -17.43
N LYS A 32 -4.22 3.87 -17.75
CA LYS A 32 -4.38 3.34 -19.10
C LYS A 32 -4.86 4.41 -20.09
N GLU A 33 -5.85 5.22 -19.70
CA GLU A 33 -6.36 6.33 -20.53
C GLU A 33 -5.34 7.46 -20.71
N ILE A 34 -4.50 7.74 -19.72
CA ILE A 34 -3.39 8.69 -19.83
C ILE A 34 -2.35 8.20 -20.85
N ASP A 35 -2.17 6.91 -20.98
CA ASP A 35 -1.28 6.25 -21.93
C ASP A 35 0.16 6.82 -21.95
N ARG A 36 0.76 6.95 -20.76
CA ARG A 36 2.16 7.36 -20.61
C ARG A 36 2.96 6.30 -19.89
N PRO A 37 4.15 5.93 -20.39
CA PRO A 37 4.99 4.89 -19.79
C PRO A 37 5.49 5.26 -18.39
N ASN A 38 5.64 6.54 -18.11
CA ASN A 38 6.16 7.09 -16.85
C ASN A 38 5.06 7.45 -15.82
N VAL A 39 3.82 7.02 -16.04
CA VAL A 39 2.72 7.17 -15.08
C VAL A 39 2.36 5.81 -14.49
N GLY A 40 2.29 5.75 -13.17
CA GLY A 40 1.92 4.57 -12.39
C GLY A 40 1.13 4.96 -11.13
N CYS A 41 1.04 4.05 -10.18
CA CYS A 41 0.34 4.30 -8.92
C CYS A 41 1.21 4.01 -7.69
N THR A 42 0.92 4.74 -6.63
CA THR A 42 1.28 4.41 -5.26
C THR A 42 0.04 3.82 -4.60
N LEU A 43 0.19 2.67 -3.98
CA LEU A 43 -0.88 2.02 -3.23
C LEU A 43 -0.66 2.24 -1.75
N ASP A 44 -1.66 2.83 -1.10
CA ASP A 44 -1.71 2.97 0.34
C ASP A 44 -2.57 1.85 0.93
N PHE A 45 -2.01 1.16 1.93
CA PHE A 45 -2.65 -0.01 2.52
C PHE A 45 -3.98 0.34 3.20
N CYS A 46 -4.01 1.43 3.98
CA CYS A 46 -5.22 1.89 4.64
C CYS A 46 -6.28 2.38 3.65
N HIS A 47 -5.88 3.06 2.58
CA HIS A 47 -6.81 3.51 1.55
C HIS A 47 -7.53 2.33 0.85
N MET A 48 -6.81 1.22 0.61
CA MET A 48 -7.44 0.00 0.08
C MET A 48 -8.45 -0.59 1.07
N LEU A 49 -8.10 -0.65 2.37
CA LEU A 49 -9.02 -1.09 3.41
C LEU A 49 -10.25 -0.17 3.54
N MET A 50 -10.07 1.15 3.42
CA MET A 50 -11.17 2.13 3.42
C MET A 50 -12.15 1.89 2.27
N LYS A 51 -11.64 1.49 1.10
CA LYS A 51 -12.46 1.10 -0.07
C LYS A 51 -13.10 -0.27 0.11
N ARG A 52 -12.69 -1.06 1.10
CA ARG A 52 -13.03 -2.48 1.29
C ARG A 52 -12.51 -3.37 0.16
N ASP A 53 -11.43 -2.97 -0.46
CA ASP A 53 -10.68 -3.79 -1.40
C ASP A 53 -9.67 -4.68 -0.64
N SER A 54 -9.31 -5.83 -1.22
CA SER A 54 -8.18 -6.60 -0.72
C SER A 54 -6.88 -5.89 -1.08
N PRO A 55 -6.04 -5.47 -0.10
CA PRO A 55 -4.76 -4.83 -0.40
C PRO A 55 -3.83 -5.71 -1.25
N ALA A 56 -3.80 -7.00 -0.99
CA ALA A 56 -2.99 -7.96 -1.74
C ALA A 56 -3.45 -8.09 -3.21
N TYR A 57 -4.76 -8.08 -3.46
CA TYR A 57 -5.30 -8.06 -4.81
C TYR A 57 -4.93 -6.77 -5.56
N GLY A 58 -5.09 -5.61 -4.90
CA GLY A 58 -4.70 -4.32 -5.47
C GLY A 58 -3.23 -4.28 -5.88
N LEU A 59 -2.35 -4.73 -4.99
CA LEU A 59 -0.91 -4.84 -5.26
C LEU A 59 -0.64 -5.76 -6.45
N ALA A 60 -1.20 -6.97 -6.44
CA ALA A 60 -1.01 -7.95 -7.51
C ALA A 60 -1.45 -7.39 -8.87
N LEU A 61 -2.59 -6.71 -8.92
CA LEU A 61 -3.13 -6.11 -10.13
C LEU A 61 -2.20 -5.01 -10.67
N ALA A 62 -1.78 -4.06 -9.82
CA ALA A 62 -0.90 -2.97 -10.24
C ALA A 62 0.49 -3.49 -10.65
N ALA A 63 1.04 -4.47 -9.92
CA ALA A 63 2.32 -5.08 -10.22
C ALA A 63 2.30 -5.87 -11.54
N SER A 64 1.25 -6.66 -11.80
CA SER A 64 1.09 -7.41 -13.06
C SER A 64 1.03 -6.52 -14.30
N MET A 65 0.56 -5.28 -14.14
CA MET A 65 0.54 -4.27 -15.20
C MET A 65 1.83 -3.45 -15.31
N GLY A 66 2.82 -3.66 -14.44
CA GLY A 66 4.06 -2.88 -14.37
C GLY A 66 3.84 -1.41 -13.97
N LYS A 67 2.74 -1.15 -13.23
CA LYS A 67 2.32 0.22 -12.86
C LYS A 67 2.42 0.51 -11.36
N LEU A 68 2.95 -0.40 -10.57
CA LEU A 68 3.20 -0.21 -9.14
C LEU A 68 4.52 0.55 -8.94
N TYR A 69 4.44 1.82 -8.55
CA TYR A 69 5.62 2.68 -8.41
C TYR A 69 5.96 2.97 -6.95
N GLY A 70 5.00 2.96 -6.05
CA GLY A 70 5.18 3.22 -4.63
C GLY A 70 4.23 2.41 -3.76
N LEU A 71 4.62 2.25 -2.49
CA LEU A 71 3.80 1.65 -1.46
C LEU A 71 3.83 2.53 -0.21
N HIS A 72 2.65 2.88 0.31
CA HIS A 72 2.47 3.46 1.62
C HIS A 72 1.93 2.39 2.57
N MET A 73 2.68 2.18 3.66
CA MET A 73 2.40 1.14 4.64
C MET A 73 1.93 1.79 5.93
N ASN A 74 0.72 1.48 6.30
CA ASN A 74 0.03 1.92 7.50
C ASN A 74 -1.02 0.90 7.87
N ASP A 75 -1.94 1.22 8.78
CA ASP A 75 -3.07 0.38 9.12
C ASP A 75 -4.21 1.23 9.67
N GLY A 76 -5.39 0.64 9.82
CA GLY A 76 -6.56 1.31 10.36
C GLY A 76 -7.80 0.45 10.39
N TYR A 77 -8.89 1.04 10.89
CA TYR A 77 -10.18 0.35 11.04
C TYR A 77 -11.12 0.51 9.83
N SER A 78 -10.59 0.91 8.68
CA SER A 78 -11.36 1.07 7.42
C SER A 78 -12.42 2.19 7.41
N GLN A 79 -12.54 2.96 8.48
CA GLN A 79 -13.50 4.06 8.59
C GLN A 79 -12.89 5.41 8.21
N MET A 80 -11.60 5.52 8.34
CA MET A 80 -10.80 6.70 8.08
C MET A 80 -9.36 6.27 7.82
N ASP A 81 -8.55 7.19 7.30
CA ASP A 81 -7.11 7.03 7.23
C ASP A 81 -6.53 7.23 8.63
N SER A 82 -6.36 6.12 9.32
CA SER A 82 -5.97 6.14 10.74
C SER A 82 -4.48 6.31 10.96
N GLY A 83 -3.64 6.11 9.92
CA GLY A 83 -2.19 6.23 10.00
C GLY A 83 -1.56 5.40 11.12
N MET A 84 -2.10 4.21 11.41
CA MET A 84 -1.62 3.33 12.47
C MET A 84 -0.43 2.49 12.02
N ILE A 85 0.30 1.92 12.97
CA ILE A 85 1.43 1.04 12.69
C ILE A 85 0.99 -0.13 11.82
N PHE A 86 1.72 -0.39 10.74
CA PHE A 86 1.45 -1.45 9.78
C PHE A 86 1.31 -2.83 10.45
N GLY A 87 0.21 -3.53 10.17
CA GLY A 87 -0.12 -4.83 10.74
C GLY A 87 -0.60 -4.80 12.18
N SER A 88 -0.91 -3.62 12.74
CA SER A 88 -1.39 -3.51 14.13
C SER A 88 -2.87 -3.87 14.29
N VAL A 89 -3.67 -3.74 13.22
CA VAL A 89 -5.11 -4.04 13.20
C VAL A 89 -5.40 -5.18 12.24
N ASN A 90 -4.89 -5.13 11.02
CA ASN A 90 -5.22 -6.06 9.93
C ASN A 90 -4.06 -6.99 9.60
N ILE A 91 -3.54 -7.72 10.60
CA ILE A 91 -2.34 -8.57 10.47
C ILE A 91 -2.45 -9.62 9.34
N ALA A 92 -3.63 -10.21 9.13
CA ALA A 92 -3.83 -11.20 8.07
C ALA A 92 -3.71 -10.56 6.67
N HIS A 93 -4.33 -9.40 6.47
CA HIS A 93 -4.19 -8.64 5.22
C HIS A 93 -2.76 -8.14 5.01
N ALA A 94 -2.07 -7.72 6.09
CA ALA A 94 -0.67 -7.31 6.03
C ALA A 94 0.24 -8.48 5.62
N ALA A 95 0.01 -9.66 6.16
CA ALA A 95 0.76 -10.87 5.79
C ALA A 95 0.56 -11.25 4.32
N GLU A 96 -0.70 -11.27 3.84
CA GLU A 96 -1.02 -11.53 2.45
C GLU A 96 -0.40 -10.48 1.51
N PHE A 97 -0.45 -9.21 1.89
CA PHE A 97 0.16 -8.11 1.14
C PHE A 97 1.67 -8.29 0.98
N ILE A 98 2.38 -8.60 2.06
CA ILE A 98 3.83 -8.88 2.03
C ILE A 98 4.14 -10.13 1.20
N TYR A 99 3.30 -11.17 1.24
CA TYR A 99 3.47 -12.33 0.39
C TYR A 99 3.48 -11.95 -1.09
N TYR A 100 2.49 -11.18 -1.54
CA TYR A 100 2.42 -10.73 -2.93
C TYR A 100 3.51 -9.71 -3.29
N LEU A 101 3.92 -8.86 -2.36
CA LEU A 101 5.06 -7.96 -2.54
C LEU A 101 6.33 -8.75 -2.90
N LYS A 102 6.60 -9.84 -2.18
CA LYS A 102 7.72 -10.74 -2.46
C LYS A 102 7.53 -11.52 -3.77
N LYS A 103 6.34 -12.06 -4.00
CA LYS A 103 5.98 -12.81 -5.21
C LYS A 103 6.20 -12.01 -6.49
N TYR A 104 5.89 -10.73 -6.48
CA TYR A 104 6.13 -9.82 -7.60
C TYR A 104 7.52 -9.18 -7.60
N ASN A 105 8.38 -9.56 -6.66
CA ASN A 105 9.75 -9.03 -6.52
C ASN A 105 9.80 -7.50 -6.57
N TYR A 106 8.93 -6.85 -5.81
CA TYR A 106 8.87 -5.39 -5.77
C TYR A 106 10.17 -4.79 -5.27
N GLN A 107 10.74 -3.86 -6.03
CA GLN A 107 12.01 -3.20 -5.75
C GLN A 107 11.87 -1.67 -5.56
N GLY A 108 10.64 -1.20 -5.47
CA GLY A 108 10.36 0.23 -5.30
C GLY A 108 10.46 0.69 -3.84
N VAL A 109 10.05 1.92 -3.62
CA VAL A 109 10.04 2.53 -2.28
C VAL A 109 8.89 1.97 -1.45
N VAL A 110 9.19 1.61 -0.21
CA VAL A 110 8.21 1.35 0.86
C VAL A 110 8.30 2.50 1.84
N PHE A 111 7.22 3.23 1.98
CA PHE A 111 7.11 4.37 2.89
C PHE A 111 6.09 4.07 3.99
N PHE A 112 6.41 4.38 5.24
CA PHE A 112 5.46 4.28 6.34
C PHE A 112 4.71 5.59 6.47
N ASP A 113 3.48 5.63 5.95
CA ASP A 113 2.60 6.79 6.04
C ASP A 113 1.73 6.68 7.28
N THR A 114 2.34 6.97 8.42
CA THR A 114 1.71 6.88 9.73
C THR A 114 1.68 8.24 10.43
N PHE A 115 0.73 8.41 11.36
CA PHE A 115 0.44 9.70 11.99
C PHE A 115 0.71 9.66 13.51
N PRO A 116 1.96 9.88 13.96
CA PRO A 116 2.30 9.92 15.39
C PRO A 116 1.77 11.20 16.06
N ILE A 117 0.47 11.22 16.38
CA ILE A 117 -0.20 12.41 16.97
C ILE A 117 0.19 12.60 18.44
N ARG A 118 0.30 11.50 19.19
CA ARG A 118 0.60 11.49 20.62
C ARG A 118 1.84 10.66 20.96
N GLU A 119 2.27 9.85 20.03
CA GLU A 119 3.36 8.91 20.14
C GLU A 119 4.70 9.61 19.83
N ASN A 120 5.77 9.00 20.28
CA ASN A 120 7.10 9.42 19.88
C ASN A 120 7.37 8.94 18.44
N ALA A 121 7.52 9.86 17.49
CA ALA A 121 7.67 9.56 16.06
C ALA A 121 8.82 8.60 15.77
N LYS A 122 9.95 8.69 16.52
CA LYS A 122 11.07 7.76 16.34
C LYS A 122 10.74 6.35 16.77
N LEU A 123 10.03 6.20 17.89
CA LEU A 123 9.60 4.88 18.38
C LEU A 123 8.54 4.27 17.46
N GLU A 124 7.64 5.08 16.93
CA GLU A 124 6.63 4.63 15.99
C GLU A 124 7.26 4.17 14.67
N THR A 125 8.19 4.94 14.11
CA THR A 125 8.95 4.52 12.91
C THR A 125 9.66 3.19 13.15
N GLN A 126 10.32 3.03 14.31
CA GLN A 126 10.98 1.77 14.64
C GLN A 126 9.98 0.62 14.79
N ALA A 127 8.80 0.87 15.34
CA ALA A 127 7.75 -0.14 15.47
C ALA A 127 7.22 -0.58 14.10
N ASN A 128 7.04 0.35 13.16
CA ASN A 128 6.67 0.05 11.77
C ASN A 128 7.71 -0.84 11.09
N ILE A 129 8.99 -0.49 11.17
CA ILE A 129 10.09 -1.28 10.62
C ILE A 129 10.08 -2.68 11.23
N ASN A 130 10.00 -2.78 12.55
CA ASN A 130 9.98 -4.06 13.26
C ASN A 130 8.78 -4.94 12.87
N SER A 131 7.60 -4.33 12.70
CA SER A 131 6.39 -5.04 12.27
C SER A 131 6.56 -5.60 10.87
N PHE A 132 6.97 -4.77 9.92
CA PHE A 132 7.23 -5.18 8.55
C PHE A 132 8.25 -6.32 8.45
N GLU A 133 9.38 -6.21 9.16
CA GLU A 133 10.42 -7.23 9.16
C GLU A 133 9.94 -8.56 9.77
N LYS A 134 9.20 -8.50 10.88
CA LYS A 134 8.67 -9.72 11.54
C LYS A 134 7.68 -10.44 10.64
N ILE A 135 6.73 -9.72 10.05
CA ILE A 135 5.76 -10.31 9.11
C ILE A 135 6.49 -10.87 7.89
N SER A 136 7.49 -10.15 7.36
CA SER A 136 8.30 -10.60 6.23
C SER A 136 9.02 -11.92 6.52
N LYS A 137 9.61 -12.08 7.71
CA LYS A 137 10.27 -13.32 8.14
C LYS A 137 9.29 -14.49 8.27
N ILE A 138 8.11 -14.24 8.82
CA ILE A 138 7.06 -15.26 8.92
C ILE A 138 6.66 -15.74 7.52
N ILE A 139 6.45 -14.84 6.58
CA ILE A 139 6.07 -15.18 5.21
C ILE A 139 7.19 -15.97 4.50
N GLU A 140 8.46 -15.66 4.73
CA GLU A 140 9.59 -16.42 4.19
C GLU A 140 9.56 -17.88 4.65
N ILE A 141 9.32 -18.11 5.94
CA ILE A 141 9.22 -19.47 6.49
C ILE A 141 8.07 -20.25 5.83
N PHE A 142 6.89 -19.62 5.70
CA PHE A 142 5.75 -20.26 5.05
C PHE A 142 6.03 -20.59 3.57
N THR A 143 6.67 -19.67 2.84
CA THR A 143 6.98 -19.88 1.42
C THR A 143 8.02 -20.97 1.21
N PHE A 144 8.89 -21.23 2.19
CA PHE A 144 9.89 -22.30 2.13
C PHE A 144 9.30 -23.69 2.45
N LEU A 145 8.16 -23.74 3.16
CA LEU A 145 7.50 -24.98 3.57
C LEU A 145 6.43 -25.48 2.58
N CYS A 146 6.06 -24.66 1.58
CA CYS A 146 5.09 -25.01 0.54
C CYS A 146 5.76 -25.18 -0.83
#